data_a9006560a14bb92ffa48d20906092a55
#
_entry.id   a9006560a14bb92ffa48d20906092a55
#
_cell.length_a   1.000
_cell.length_b   1.000
_cell.length_c   1.000
_cell.angle_alpha   90.00
_cell.angle_beta   90.00
_cell.angle_gamma   90.00
#
_symmetry.space_group_name_H-M   'P 1'
#
loop_
_entity.id
_entity.type
_entity.pdbx_description
1 polymer ?
#
loop_
_entity_poly.entity_id
_entity_poly.type
_entity_poly.pdbx_seq_one_letter_code
_entity_poly.pdbx_strand_id
1 'polypeptide(L)'
;GDDKIDLTSLTKIALQNTARPMMDATSWKEKSQYFASPRQQGAGLINVANALRNEVVATFKNTDSKGLVNSYGSISLKEIKGDKKYFTIKLHNTSNRPLTFKVSASAITTDSLTDRLKLDETYKDEKSPDGKQIVPEIHPEKVKGANITFEHDTFTI
;
A
#
# COMPACT_ATOMS: atom_id res chain seq x y z
N GLY A 1 -5.44 26.79 12.37
CA GLY A 1 -4.84 27.00 11.05
C GLY A 1 -5.56 26.17 10.01
N ASP A 2 -6.08 26.83 8.98
CA ASP A 2 -6.78 26.17 7.89
C ASP A 2 -5.82 25.21 7.16
N ASP A 3 -6.02 23.93 7.38
CA ASP A 3 -5.32 22.85 6.68
C ASP A 3 -5.83 22.75 5.22
N LYS A 4 -5.69 23.80 4.44
CA LYS A 4 -6.09 23.79 3.03
C LYS A 4 -5.12 22.91 2.26
N ILE A 5 -5.60 21.75 1.86
CA ILE A 5 -4.89 20.90 0.90
C ILE A 5 -5.12 21.51 -0.48
N ASP A 6 -4.04 21.78 -1.22
CA ASP A 6 -4.17 22.30 -2.59
C ASP A 6 -4.84 21.25 -3.50
N LEU A 7 -5.43 21.73 -4.60
CA LEU A 7 -6.23 20.87 -5.49
C LEU A 7 -5.41 19.73 -6.10
N THR A 8 -4.13 19.98 -6.40
CA THR A 8 -3.25 18.94 -6.97
C THR A 8 -2.99 17.84 -5.97
N SER A 9 -2.66 18.21 -4.73
CA SER A 9 -2.47 17.27 -3.63
C SER A 9 -3.75 16.48 -3.32
N LEU A 10 -4.90 17.16 -3.30
CA LEU A 10 -6.20 16.53 -3.07
C LEU A 10 -6.52 15.50 -4.17
N THR A 11 -6.28 15.84 -5.42
CA THR A 11 -6.47 14.93 -6.56
C THR A 11 -5.59 13.69 -6.42
N LYS A 12 -4.31 13.88 -6.11
CA LYS A 12 -3.37 12.79 -5.88
C LYS A 12 -3.83 11.88 -4.73
N ILE A 13 -4.25 12.47 -3.62
CA ILE A 13 -4.74 11.73 -2.45
C ILE A 13 -6.00 10.93 -2.80
N ALA A 14 -6.96 11.52 -3.51
CA ALA A 14 -8.17 10.84 -3.94
C ALA A 14 -7.88 9.63 -4.84
N LEU A 15 -6.95 9.77 -5.79
CA LEU A 15 -6.50 8.66 -6.63
C LEU A 15 -5.80 7.56 -5.82
N GLN A 16 -4.99 7.91 -4.83
CA GLN A 16 -4.34 6.94 -3.95
C GLN A 16 -5.33 6.22 -3.04
N ASN A 17 -6.30 6.95 -2.46
CA ASN A 17 -7.30 6.38 -1.55
C ASN A 17 -8.23 5.39 -2.24
N THR A 18 -8.47 5.55 -3.53
CA THR A 18 -9.41 4.75 -4.31
C THR A 18 -8.74 3.78 -5.26
N ALA A 19 -7.43 3.72 -5.26
CA ALA A 19 -6.67 2.76 -6.04
C ALA A 19 -7.00 1.33 -5.61
N ARG A 20 -7.01 0.42 -6.58
CA ARG A 20 -7.27 -0.99 -6.35
C ARG A 20 -5.95 -1.73 -6.15
N PRO A 21 -5.68 -2.27 -4.95
CA PRO A 21 -4.49 -3.09 -4.73
C PRO A 21 -4.51 -4.32 -5.65
N MET A 22 -3.35 -4.64 -6.21
CA MET A 22 -3.18 -5.81 -7.06
C MET A 22 -2.60 -6.95 -6.24
N MET A 23 -3.10 -8.15 -6.50
CA MET A 23 -2.49 -9.36 -5.95
C MET A 23 -1.11 -9.55 -6.56
N ASP A 24 -0.21 -10.09 -5.77
CA ASP A 24 1.10 -10.48 -6.28
C ASP A 24 0.94 -11.61 -7.31
N ALA A 25 1.62 -11.46 -8.45
CA ALA A 25 1.56 -12.40 -9.55
C ALA A 25 2.84 -13.25 -9.65
N THR A 26 3.38 -13.67 -8.52
CA THR A 26 4.64 -14.41 -8.42
C THR A 26 4.70 -15.68 -9.27
N SER A 27 3.57 -16.20 -9.68
CA SER A 27 3.55 -17.33 -10.59
C SER A 27 2.20 -17.39 -11.28
N TRP A 28 2.22 -17.60 -12.60
CA TRP A 28 1.01 -17.91 -13.35
C TRP A 28 0.36 -19.23 -12.91
N LYS A 29 1.08 -20.09 -12.20
CA LYS A 29 0.62 -21.38 -11.67
C LYS A 29 0.06 -21.29 -10.26
N GLU A 30 0.52 -20.35 -9.46
CA GLU A 30 0.11 -20.20 -8.05
C GLU A 30 -0.42 -18.79 -7.81
N LYS A 31 -1.67 -18.69 -7.38
CA LYS A 31 -2.24 -17.42 -6.97
C LYS A 31 -1.63 -17.02 -5.64
N SER A 32 -1.01 -15.86 -5.58
CA SER A 32 -0.57 -15.29 -4.32
C SER A 32 -1.77 -15.05 -3.41
N GLN A 33 -1.56 -15.26 -2.11
CA GLN A 33 -2.54 -14.95 -1.07
C GLN A 33 -2.44 -13.49 -0.60
N TYR A 34 -1.41 -12.77 -1.04
CA TYR A 34 -1.10 -11.42 -0.60
C TYR A 34 -1.12 -10.43 -1.74
N PHE A 35 -1.40 -9.19 -1.41
CA PHE A 35 -1.20 -8.09 -2.36
C PHE A 35 0.29 -7.90 -2.63
N ALA A 36 0.63 -7.49 -3.85
CA ALA A 36 1.96 -7.01 -4.16
C ALA A 36 2.38 -5.91 -3.18
N SER A 37 3.65 -5.84 -2.86
CA SER A 37 4.10 -4.87 -1.86
C SER A 37 3.87 -3.43 -2.33
N PRO A 38 3.65 -2.47 -1.41
CA PRO A 38 3.57 -1.06 -1.77
C PRO A 38 4.83 -0.52 -2.47
N ARG A 39 5.97 -1.18 -2.32
CA ARG A 39 7.20 -0.84 -3.06
C ARG A 39 7.10 -1.17 -4.54
N GLN A 40 6.36 -2.22 -4.89
CA GLN A 40 6.16 -2.67 -6.26
C GLN A 40 4.99 -1.94 -6.93
N GLN A 41 3.87 -1.80 -6.24
CA GLN A 41 2.63 -1.28 -6.83
C GLN A 41 2.23 0.12 -6.37
N GLY A 42 2.90 0.71 -5.36
CA GLY A 42 2.43 1.94 -4.73
C GLY A 42 1.08 1.74 -4.05
N ALA A 43 0.10 2.56 -4.40
CA ALA A 43 -1.29 2.41 -3.92
C ALA A 43 -2.09 1.35 -4.71
N GLY A 44 -1.58 0.91 -5.87
CA GLY A 44 -2.25 -0.03 -6.75
C GLY A 44 -2.71 0.58 -8.07
N LEU A 45 -3.64 -0.10 -8.74
CA LEU A 45 -4.18 0.34 -10.02
C LEU A 45 -5.13 1.52 -9.83
N ILE A 46 -4.91 2.59 -10.57
CA ILE A 46 -5.74 3.80 -10.55
C ILE A 46 -7.18 3.47 -10.97
N ASN A 47 -8.14 3.98 -10.19
CA ASN A 47 -9.56 3.92 -10.49
C ASN A 47 -10.16 5.33 -10.50
N VAL A 48 -10.14 5.99 -11.65
CA VAL A 48 -10.62 7.37 -11.80
C VAL A 48 -12.10 7.49 -11.48
N ALA A 49 -12.92 6.53 -11.88
CA ALA A 49 -14.35 6.56 -11.60
C ALA A 49 -14.64 6.53 -10.09
N ASN A 50 -13.89 5.72 -9.34
CA ASN A 50 -14.01 5.71 -7.88
C ASN A 50 -13.48 7.00 -7.26
N ALA A 51 -12.37 7.54 -7.77
CA ALA A 51 -11.82 8.79 -7.26
C ALA A 51 -12.80 9.96 -7.41
N LEU A 52 -13.52 10.04 -8.53
CA LEU A 52 -14.53 11.07 -8.78
C LEU A 52 -15.79 10.92 -7.93
N ARG A 53 -16.11 9.69 -7.51
CA ARG A 53 -17.29 9.40 -6.67
C ARG A 53 -16.97 9.35 -5.18
N ASN A 54 -15.72 9.48 -4.84
CA ASN A 54 -15.28 9.34 -3.46
C ASN A 54 -15.71 10.52 -2.62
N GLU A 55 -16.51 10.26 -1.62
CA GLU A 55 -17.04 11.26 -0.68
C GLU A 55 -16.19 11.35 0.61
N VAL A 56 -15.15 10.55 0.73
CA VAL A 56 -14.28 10.54 1.92
C VAL A 56 -12.82 10.55 1.52
N VAL A 57 -12.08 11.50 2.04
CA VAL A 57 -10.64 11.63 1.82
C VAL A 57 -9.91 11.23 3.09
N ALA A 58 -9.10 10.18 3.00
CA ALA A 58 -8.22 9.74 4.07
C ALA A 58 -6.84 10.38 3.92
N THR A 59 -6.38 11.04 4.95
CA THR A 59 -5.07 11.71 4.98
C THR A 59 -4.24 11.27 6.16
N PHE A 60 -2.95 11.24 5.95
CA PHE A 60 -1.95 11.09 7.00
C PHE A 60 -1.07 12.34 7.02
N LYS A 61 -0.92 12.95 8.19
CA LYS A 61 -0.03 14.09 8.38
C LYS A 61 1.36 13.62 8.78
N ASN A 62 2.35 14.15 8.10
CA ASN A 62 3.75 13.96 8.49
C ASN A 62 4.45 15.32 8.49
N THR A 63 5.35 15.50 9.44
CA THR A 63 6.21 16.67 9.50
C THR A 63 7.54 16.33 8.86
N ASP A 64 7.94 17.11 7.86
CA ASP A 64 9.23 16.94 7.21
C ASP A 64 10.40 17.43 8.08
N SER A 65 11.62 17.28 7.60
CA SER A 65 12.83 17.72 8.30
C SER A 65 12.94 19.23 8.50
N LYS A 66 12.11 20.01 7.79
CA LYS A 66 12.03 21.47 7.90
C LYS A 66 10.89 21.94 8.81
N GLY A 67 10.17 21.02 9.43
CA GLY A 67 9.02 21.33 10.27
C GLY A 67 7.72 21.61 9.52
N LEU A 68 7.69 21.44 8.19
CA LEU A 68 6.48 21.61 7.40
C LEU A 68 5.58 20.38 7.55
N VAL A 69 4.32 20.62 7.85
CA VAL A 69 3.30 19.57 7.94
C VAL A 69 2.68 19.35 6.57
N ASN A 70 2.85 18.15 6.04
CA ASN A 70 2.28 17.75 4.76
C ASN A 70 1.22 16.67 4.96
N SER A 71 0.18 16.73 4.15
CA SER A 71 -0.87 15.69 4.10
C SER A 71 -0.61 14.74 2.94
N TYR A 72 -0.69 13.45 3.23
CA TYR A 72 -0.42 12.37 2.26
C TYR A 72 -1.58 11.38 2.22
N GLY A 73 -1.79 10.76 1.06
CA GLY A 73 -2.72 9.64 0.89
C GLY A 73 -2.10 8.28 1.25
N SER A 74 -0.86 8.27 1.68
CA SER A 74 -0.13 7.07 2.09
C SER A 74 0.66 7.31 3.36
N ILE A 75 0.92 6.25 4.12
CA ILE A 75 1.66 6.31 5.38
C ILE A 75 3.04 5.69 5.17
N SER A 76 4.08 6.44 5.51
CA SER A 76 5.43 5.91 5.64
C SER A 76 5.86 5.97 7.10
N LEU A 77 5.84 4.85 7.78
CA LEU A 77 6.26 4.75 9.18
C LEU A 77 7.78 4.70 9.32
N LYS A 78 8.50 4.62 8.20
CA LYS A 78 9.97 4.47 8.15
C LYS A 78 10.41 3.27 9.00
N GLU A 79 11.52 3.41 9.70
CA GLU A 79 12.00 2.39 10.62
C GLU A 79 11.19 2.39 11.91
N ILE A 80 10.70 1.22 12.29
CA ILE A 80 9.99 1.04 13.56
C ILE A 80 10.99 0.49 14.57
N LYS A 81 11.25 1.30 15.59
CA LYS A 81 12.08 0.90 16.74
C LYS A 81 11.15 0.50 17.88
N GLY A 82 11.24 -0.76 18.32
CA GLY A 82 10.41 -1.33 19.38
C GLY A 82 9.21 -2.12 18.85
N ASP A 83 8.35 -2.54 19.77
CA ASP A 83 7.30 -3.52 19.50
C ASP A 83 6.02 -2.92 18.92
N LYS A 84 5.83 -1.61 19.07
CA LYS A 84 4.59 -0.92 18.67
C LYS A 84 4.87 0.41 18.01
N LYS A 85 4.05 0.75 17.01
CA LYS A 85 4.01 2.07 16.40
C LYS A 85 2.56 2.53 16.27
N TYR A 86 2.27 3.69 16.84
CA TYR A 86 0.97 4.32 16.70
C TYR A 86 0.97 5.33 15.57
N PHE A 87 -0.14 5.41 14.86
CA PHE A 87 -0.36 6.40 13.82
C PHE A 87 -1.85 6.75 13.72
N THR A 88 -2.13 7.93 13.23
CA THR A 88 -3.50 8.44 13.08
C THR A 88 -3.77 8.74 11.62
N ILE A 89 -4.90 8.27 11.12
CA ILE A 89 -5.44 8.62 9.81
C ILE A 89 -6.60 9.57 10.05
N LYS A 90 -6.58 10.74 9.41
CA LYS A 90 -7.68 11.68 9.42
C LYS A 90 -8.59 11.42 8.23
N LEU A 91 -9.87 11.28 8.50
CA LEU A 91 -10.90 11.14 7.48
C LEU A 91 -11.69 12.43 7.36
N HIS A 92 -11.93 12.84 6.12
CA HIS A 92 -12.74 14.00 5.78
C HIS A 92 -13.92 13.54 4.96
N ASN A 93 -15.12 13.68 5.51
CA ASN A 93 -16.35 13.52 4.76
C ASN A 93 -16.60 14.79 3.94
N THR A 94 -16.61 14.67 2.62
CA THR A 94 -16.87 15.78 1.69
C THR A 94 -18.33 15.85 1.26
N SER A 95 -19.13 14.88 1.69
CA SER A 95 -20.58 14.86 1.46
C SER A 95 -21.32 15.64 2.56
N ASN A 96 -22.61 15.88 2.35
CA ASN A 96 -23.51 16.53 3.32
C ASN A 96 -24.33 15.54 4.16
N ARG A 97 -23.94 14.26 4.15
CA ARG A 97 -24.63 13.19 4.88
C ARG A 97 -23.64 12.39 5.73
N PRO A 98 -24.07 11.83 6.86
CA PRO A 98 -23.20 10.95 7.64
C PRO A 98 -22.90 9.66 6.86
N LEU A 99 -21.66 9.20 6.96
CA LEU A 99 -21.17 7.98 6.33
C LEU A 99 -20.58 7.06 7.40
N THR A 100 -21.01 5.81 7.38
CA THR A 100 -20.51 4.79 8.33
C THR A 100 -19.52 3.86 7.63
N PHE A 101 -18.37 3.64 8.27
CA PHE A 101 -17.28 2.82 7.77
C PHE A 101 -16.94 1.70 8.74
N LYS A 102 -16.57 0.56 8.19
CA LYS A 102 -15.87 -0.50 8.90
C LYS A 102 -14.42 -0.52 8.44
N VAL A 103 -13.50 -0.52 9.40
CA VAL A 103 -12.06 -0.56 9.12
C VAL A 103 -11.56 -1.99 9.14
N SER A 104 -10.70 -2.32 8.23
CA SER A 104 -9.97 -3.58 8.19
C SER A 104 -8.53 -3.35 7.75
N ALA A 105 -7.65 -4.27 8.09
CA ALA A 105 -6.28 -4.25 7.62
C ALA A 105 -5.97 -5.52 6.84
N SER A 106 -5.17 -5.37 5.78
CA SER A 106 -4.54 -6.49 5.11
C SER A 106 -3.39 -7.05 5.95
N ALA A 107 -2.91 -8.24 5.60
CA ALA A 107 -1.72 -8.79 6.23
C ALA A 107 -0.53 -7.84 6.06
N ILE A 108 0.28 -7.71 7.10
CA ILE A 108 1.57 -7.02 7.01
C ILE A 108 2.53 -7.98 6.31
N THR A 109 3.11 -7.51 5.22
CA THR A 109 4.04 -8.27 4.40
C THR A 109 5.39 -7.58 4.31
N THR A 110 6.42 -8.36 4.10
CA THR A 110 7.76 -7.90 3.71
C THR A 110 8.08 -8.45 2.33
N ASP A 111 8.94 -7.76 1.60
CA ASP A 111 9.46 -8.29 0.36
C ASP A 111 10.50 -9.36 0.69
N SER A 112 10.28 -10.56 0.18
CA SER A 112 11.21 -11.68 0.26
C SER A 112 11.79 -11.95 -1.12
N LEU A 113 13.09 -12.15 -1.16
CA LEU A 113 13.78 -12.74 -2.30
C LEU A 113 13.73 -14.24 -2.11
N THR A 114 12.96 -14.94 -2.90
CA THR A 114 13.13 -16.39 -2.93
C THR A 114 14.15 -16.73 -4.01
N ASP A 115 15.07 -17.55 -3.63
CA ASP A 115 15.87 -18.35 -4.53
C ASP A 115 14.97 -19.40 -5.22
N ARG A 116 13.95 -18.97 -5.93
CA ARG A 116 13.26 -19.84 -6.86
C ARG A 116 14.15 -20.08 -8.06
N LEU A 117 15.25 -20.73 -7.79
CA LEU A 117 16.14 -21.36 -8.74
C LEU A 117 15.51 -22.55 -9.47
N LYS A 118 14.21 -22.61 -9.59
CA LYS A 118 13.56 -23.46 -10.56
C LYS A 118 13.28 -22.62 -11.78
N LEU A 119 14.33 -22.40 -12.53
CA LEU A 119 14.28 -22.05 -13.92
C LEU A 119 13.26 -22.95 -14.59
N ASP A 120 12.27 -22.29 -15.21
CA ASP A 120 11.60 -22.91 -16.32
C ASP A 120 12.70 -23.24 -17.35
N GLU A 121 12.92 -24.51 -17.62
CA GLU A 121 13.96 -24.99 -18.54
C GLU A 121 13.81 -24.41 -19.95
N THR A 122 12.74 -23.66 -20.21
CA THR A 122 12.45 -23.01 -21.47
C THR A 122 13.11 -21.64 -21.62
N TYR A 123 13.58 -21.00 -20.53
CA TYR A 123 14.22 -19.70 -20.60
C TYR A 123 15.75 -19.85 -20.54
N LYS A 124 16.37 -19.99 -21.70
CA LYS A 124 17.83 -19.98 -21.82
C LYS A 124 18.28 -18.58 -22.19
N ASP A 125 19.05 -17.93 -21.32
CA ASP A 125 19.80 -16.74 -21.70
C ASP A 125 21.05 -17.17 -22.47
N GLU A 126 21.15 -16.76 -23.72
CA GLU A 126 22.30 -17.05 -24.57
C GLU A 126 23.63 -16.50 -24.04
N LYS A 127 23.56 -15.62 -23.04
CA LYS A 127 24.74 -14.99 -22.40
C LYS A 127 25.24 -15.69 -21.14
N SER A 128 24.51 -16.65 -20.62
CA SER A 128 24.93 -17.41 -19.43
C SER A 128 25.70 -18.66 -19.84
N PRO A 129 26.93 -18.88 -19.33
CA PRO A 129 27.72 -20.05 -19.69
C PRO A 129 27.06 -21.40 -19.40
N ASP A 130 26.16 -21.41 -18.41
CA ASP A 130 25.37 -22.59 -18.02
C ASP A 130 23.93 -22.57 -18.55
N GLY A 131 23.57 -21.55 -19.32
CA GLY A 131 22.24 -21.39 -19.90
C GLY A 131 21.16 -21.13 -18.89
N LYS A 132 21.52 -20.68 -17.67
CA LYS A 132 20.57 -20.45 -16.57
C LYS A 132 20.66 -19.01 -16.10
N GLN A 133 19.65 -18.22 -16.40
CA GLN A 133 19.50 -16.90 -15.80
C GLN A 133 18.68 -17.02 -14.52
N ILE A 134 19.31 -16.67 -13.41
CA ILE A 134 18.63 -16.54 -12.13
C ILE A 134 18.00 -15.16 -12.12
N VAL A 135 16.69 -15.08 -12.31
CA VAL A 135 15.93 -13.85 -12.05
C VAL A 135 15.39 -13.93 -10.63
N PRO A 136 15.93 -13.17 -9.69
CA PRO A 136 15.37 -13.12 -8.35
C PRO A 136 13.96 -12.55 -8.42
N GLU A 137 12.97 -13.34 -8.03
CA GLU A 137 11.60 -12.88 -7.89
C GLU A 137 11.40 -12.29 -6.49
N ILE A 138 10.88 -11.06 -6.46
CA ILE A 138 10.49 -10.40 -5.22
C ILE A 138 8.99 -10.66 -5.02
N HIS A 139 8.62 -11.28 -3.91
CA HIS A 139 7.22 -11.47 -3.56
C HIS A 139 6.94 -11.12 -2.10
N PRO A 140 5.68 -10.79 -1.80
CA PRO A 140 5.28 -10.48 -0.45
C PRO A 140 5.19 -11.74 0.41
N GLU A 141 5.82 -11.72 1.54
CA GLU A 141 5.74 -12.74 2.57
C GLU A 141 5.16 -12.13 3.85
N LYS A 142 4.26 -12.85 4.50
CA LYS A 142 3.64 -12.38 5.74
C LYS A 142 4.68 -12.27 6.85
N VAL A 143 4.74 -11.11 7.48
CA VAL A 143 5.56 -10.90 8.68
C VAL A 143 4.92 -11.62 9.86
N LYS A 144 5.60 -12.65 10.37
CA LYS A 144 5.11 -13.44 11.49
C LYS A 144 4.98 -12.59 12.75
N GLY A 145 3.81 -12.65 13.38
CA GLY A 145 3.54 -11.91 14.62
C GLY A 145 3.21 -10.43 14.44
N ALA A 146 3.36 -9.88 13.23
CA ALA A 146 2.96 -8.49 12.97
C ALA A 146 1.47 -8.39 12.63
N ASN A 147 0.79 -7.40 13.23
CA ASN A 147 -0.61 -7.11 12.97
C ASN A 147 -0.89 -5.61 13.09
N ILE A 148 -2.03 -5.18 12.54
CA ILE A 148 -2.59 -3.84 12.75
C ILE A 148 -3.86 -4.02 13.57
N THR A 149 -3.96 -3.25 14.64
CA THR A 149 -5.16 -3.18 15.48
C THR A 149 -5.75 -1.79 15.43
N PHE A 150 -7.05 -1.69 15.60
CA PHE A 150 -7.80 -0.45 15.61
C PHE A 150 -8.42 -0.25 16.99
N GLU A 151 -8.48 0.98 17.44
CA GLU A 151 -9.19 1.33 18.68
C GLU A 151 -10.69 1.06 18.51
N HIS A 152 -11.24 1.40 17.35
CA HIS A 152 -12.61 1.09 16.95
C HIS A 152 -12.58 0.56 15.51
N ASP A 153 -13.38 -0.47 15.22
CA ASP A 153 -13.48 -1.06 13.90
C ASP A 153 -14.60 -0.46 13.05
N THR A 154 -15.51 0.29 13.68
CA THR A 154 -16.65 0.91 13.02
C THR A 154 -16.83 2.34 13.56
N PHE A 155 -17.04 3.29 12.66
CA PHE A 155 -17.23 4.70 13.01
C PHE A 155 -18.07 5.43 11.96
N THR A 156 -18.71 6.53 12.37
CA THR A 156 -19.51 7.40 11.49
C THR A 156 -18.89 8.80 11.49
N ILE A 157 -18.80 9.39 10.32
CA ILE A 157 -18.26 10.75 10.10
C ILE A 157 -19.23 11.59 9.29
#